data_cf3911fd601a8c5947333904ed2de144
#
_entry.id   cf3911fd601a8c5947333904ed2de144
#
_cell.length_a   1.000
_cell.length_b   1.000
_cell.length_c   1.000
_cell.angle_alpha   90.00
_cell.angle_beta   90.00
_cell.angle_gamma   90.00
#
_symmetry.space_group_name_H-M   'P 1'
#
loop_
_entity.id
_entity.type
_entity.pdbx_description
1 polymer ?
#
loop_
_entity_poly.entity_id
_entity_poly.type
_entity_poly.pdbx_seq_one_letter_code
_entity_poly.pdbx_strand_id
1 'polypeptide(L)'
;IFVYVETAECKIFEIRKINNFKKKNKCKLMLDATASIGLEKNHHLADIMFFSSCKGLFGPTGLGFIAYDKCKINRNLNFFEDLKTYEKSMFTMGYNCLAALFEISKKHKFYLQRLLYARKLLLKFSRNQINPIIGLDIEFKLKKKKNMIYYQPRDKKSFQPIFFLGFLKFNKKKIIKILENITSRKLNS
;
A
#
# COMPACT_ATOMS: atom_id res chain seq x y z
N ILE A 1 12.97 -6.34 10.31
CA ILE A 1 11.90 -5.46 9.78
C ILE A 1 11.79 -5.71 8.28
N PHE A 2 10.57 -5.74 7.78
CA PHE A 2 10.30 -6.01 6.38
C PHE A 2 9.16 -5.14 5.86
N VAL A 3 9.27 -4.65 4.62
CA VAL A 3 8.22 -3.89 3.94
C VAL A 3 7.45 -4.83 3.02
N TYR A 4 6.13 -4.93 3.18
CA TYR A 4 5.33 -5.84 2.34
C TYR A 4 5.20 -5.32 0.90
N VAL A 5 4.95 -4.03 0.75
CA VAL A 5 4.85 -3.35 -0.54
C VAL A 5 5.83 -2.20 -0.58
N GLU A 6 6.90 -2.38 -1.36
CA GLU A 6 7.87 -1.30 -1.61
C GLU A 6 7.29 -0.33 -2.63
N THR A 7 7.00 0.84 -2.14
CA THR A 7 6.25 1.84 -2.91
C THR A 7 7.12 2.57 -3.93
N ALA A 8 8.39 2.75 -3.64
CA ALA A 8 9.34 3.40 -4.54
C ALA A 8 9.66 2.53 -5.77
N GLU A 9 9.66 1.20 -5.60
CA GLU A 9 9.89 0.25 -6.68
C GLU A 9 8.61 -0.35 -7.26
N CYS A 10 7.43 0.01 -6.72
CA CYS A 10 6.14 -0.56 -7.09
C CYS A 10 6.10 -2.09 -6.96
N LYS A 11 6.78 -2.64 -5.95
CA LYS A 11 7.02 -4.06 -5.79
C LYS A 11 6.25 -4.64 -4.62
N ILE A 12 5.61 -5.78 -4.85
CA ILE A 12 4.96 -6.58 -3.80
C ILE A 12 5.84 -7.79 -3.53
N PHE A 13 6.19 -8.00 -2.27
CA PHE A 13 7.00 -9.15 -1.89
C PHE A 13 6.14 -10.35 -1.48
N GLU A 14 6.68 -11.55 -1.67
CA GLU A 14 6.03 -12.79 -1.27
C GLU A 14 6.17 -13.02 0.25
N ILE A 15 5.21 -12.56 1.03
CA ILE A 15 5.25 -12.67 2.50
C ILE A 15 5.40 -14.12 2.99
N ARG A 16 4.94 -15.11 2.24
CA ARG A 16 5.12 -16.52 2.59
C ARG A 16 6.58 -16.94 2.55
N LYS A 17 7.37 -16.47 1.60
CA LYS A 17 8.83 -16.72 1.55
C LYS A 17 9.52 -16.10 2.76
N ILE A 18 9.10 -14.88 3.14
CA ILE A 18 9.64 -14.20 4.32
C ILE A 18 9.26 -14.95 5.61
N ASN A 19 8.04 -15.46 5.70
CA ASN A 19 7.63 -16.29 6.84
C ASN A 19 8.42 -17.61 6.93
N ASN A 20 8.75 -18.24 5.81
CA ASN A 20 9.61 -19.43 5.79
C ASN A 20 11.03 -19.09 6.26
N PHE A 21 11.60 -17.97 5.82
CA PHE A 21 12.87 -17.45 6.31
C PHE A 21 12.81 -17.17 7.83
N LYS A 22 11.77 -16.51 8.32
CA LYS A 22 11.52 -16.26 9.74
C LYS A 22 11.55 -17.56 10.55
N LYS A 23 10.82 -18.59 10.10
CA LYS A 23 10.76 -19.90 10.78
C LYS A 23 12.12 -20.58 10.81
N LYS A 24 12.83 -20.62 9.68
CA LYS A 24 14.16 -21.23 9.56
C LYS A 24 15.17 -20.58 10.50
N ASN A 25 15.13 -19.27 10.62
CA ASN A 25 16.10 -18.50 11.42
C ASN A 25 15.61 -18.19 12.84
N LYS A 26 14.46 -18.73 13.27
CA LYS A 26 13.87 -18.53 14.60
C LYS A 26 13.78 -17.04 14.99
N CYS A 27 13.54 -16.14 14.02
CA CYS A 27 13.42 -14.71 14.26
C CYS A 27 11.97 -14.24 14.21
N LYS A 28 11.71 -13.02 14.68
CA LYS A 28 10.40 -12.38 14.60
C LYS A 28 10.28 -11.52 13.33
N LEU A 29 9.09 -11.42 12.78
CA LEU A 29 8.77 -10.59 11.62
C LEU A 29 8.03 -9.33 12.07
N MET A 30 8.67 -8.19 11.93
CA MET A 30 8.05 -6.88 12.02
C MET A 30 7.75 -6.39 10.60
N LEU A 31 6.48 -6.10 10.31
CA LEU A 31 6.00 -5.83 8.96
C LEU A 31 5.50 -4.40 8.81
N ASP A 32 6.06 -3.65 7.88
CA ASP A 32 5.41 -2.44 7.37
C ASP A 32 4.31 -2.84 6.39
N ALA A 33 3.07 -2.62 6.82
CA ALA A 33 1.87 -2.94 6.07
C ALA A 33 1.16 -1.70 5.50
N THR A 34 1.78 -0.53 5.56
CA THR A 34 1.14 0.75 5.19
C THR A 34 0.48 0.71 3.81
N ALA A 35 1.14 0.14 2.82
CA ALA A 35 0.61 0.05 1.46
C ALA A 35 -0.08 -1.29 1.14
N SER A 36 -0.16 -2.20 2.09
CA SER A 36 -0.73 -3.54 1.90
C SER A 36 -1.97 -3.81 2.75
N ILE A 37 -2.11 -3.15 3.90
CA ILE A 37 -3.23 -3.38 4.82
C ILE A 37 -4.57 -3.11 4.13
N GLY A 38 -5.51 -4.02 4.29
CA GLY A 38 -6.82 -3.94 3.63
C GLY A 38 -6.81 -4.31 2.13
N LEU A 39 -5.64 -4.52 1.51
CA LEU A 39 -5.49 -4.81 0.08
C LEU A 39 -4.88 -6.19 -0.18
N GLU A 40 -3.86 -6.56 0.57
CA GLU A 40 -3.15 -7.82 0.44
C GLU A 40 -3.57 -8.81 1.54
N LYS A 41 -3.17 -10.05 1.40
CA LYS A 41 -3.52 -11.15 2.32
C LYS A 41 -2.33 -11.54 3.19
N ASN A 42 -2.58 -12.40 4.17
CA ASN A 42 -1.55 -13.07 4.98
C ASN A 42 -0.76 -12.15 5.94
N HIS A 43 -1.29 -11.01 6.32
CA HIS A 43 -0.68 -10.14 7.33
C HIS A 43 -0.52 -10.83 8.70
N HIS A 44 -1.37 -11.81 9.02
CA HIS A 44 -1.30 -12.63 10.24
C HIS A 44 0.02 -13.44 10.38
N LEU A 45 0.82 -13.53 9.33
CA LEU A 45 2.14 -14.16 9.38
C LEU A 45 3.19 -13.29 10.08
N ALA A 46 2.94 -11.99 10.23
CA ALA A 46 3.79 -11.09 11.00
C ALA A 46 3.55 -11.26 12.52
N ASP A 47 4.59 -11.04 13.31
CA ASP A 47 4.49 -10.99 14.78
C ASP A 47 4.11 -9.60 15.25
N ILE A 48 4.60 -8.59 14.57
CA ILE A 48 4.27 -7.19 14.76
C ILE A 48 3.98 -6.58 13.40
N MET A 49 2.97 -5.74 13.32
CA MET A 49 2.62 -5.02 12.11
C MET A 49 2.40 -3.54 12.44
N PHE A 50 2.97 -2.66 11.64
CA PHE A 50 2.71 -1.24 11.71
C PHE A 50 2.24 -0.72 10.36
N PHE A 51 1.34 0.26 10.39
CA PHE A 51 0.76 0.84 9.18
C PHE A 51 0.16 2.21 9.46
N SER A 52 -0.01 2.99 8.41
CA SER A 52 -0.73 4.26 8.49
C SER A 52 -2.06 4.21 7.75
N SER A 53 -2.94 5.16 8.05
CA SER A 53 -4.27 5.25 7.44
C SER A 53 -4.25 5.65 5.96
N CYS A 54 -3.17 6.27 5.48
CA CYS A 54 -3.18 7.06 4.24
C CYS A 54 -3.00 6.26 2.93
N LYS A 55 -2.74 4.96 2.99
CA LYS A 55 -2.55 4.14 1.78
C LYS A 55 -3.59 3.03 1.70
N GLY A 56 -3.30 1.84 2.21
CA GLY A 56 -4.17 0.67 2.08
C GLY A 56 -5.57 0.83 2.67
N LEU A 57 -5.70 1.65 3.70
CA LEU A 57 -6.99 1.95 4.33
C LEU A 57 -7.77 3.09 3.65
N PHE A 58 -7.20 3.73 2.64
CA PHE A 58 -7.83 4.86 1.92
C PHE A 58 -8.14 6.09 2.77
N GLY A 59 -7.61 6.16 3.99
CA GLY A 59 -7.86 7.22 4.94
C GLY A 59 -6.96 8.45 4.76
N PRO A 60 -7.17 9.49 5.56
CA PRO A 60 -6.29 10.66 5.58
C PRO A 60 -4.93 10.30 6.19
N THR A 61 -3.92 11.12 5.95
CA THR A 61 -2.66 11.08 6.70
C THR A 61 -2.89 11.50 8.14
N GLY A 62 -2.09 10.98 9.07
CA GLY A 62 -2.09 11.44 10.47
C GLY A 62 -2.42 10.35 11.50
N LEU A 63 -2.81 9.14 11.08
CA LEU A 63 -2.98 8.02 11.99
C LEU A 63 -1.94 6.93 11.72
N GLY A 64 -1.25 6.52 12.77
CA GLY A 64 -0.39 5.35 12.81
C GLY A 64 -1.01 4.25 13.66
N PHE A 65 -0.84 3.01 13.24
CA PHE A 65 -1.35 1.83 13.93
C PHE A 65 -0.24 0.82 14.13
N ILE A 66 -0.28 0.18 15.30
CA ILE A 66 0.57 -0.98 15.61
C ILE A 66 -0.35 -2.11 16.01
N ALA A 67 -0.24 -3.25 15.32
CA ALA A 67 -0.94 -4.48 15.66
C ALA A 67 0.10 -5.54 16.02
N TYR A 68 -0.09 -6.21 17.15
CA TYR A 68 0.85 -7.21 17.64
C TYR A 68 0.16 -8.25 18.53
N ASP A 69 0.81 -9.41 18.66
CA ASP A 69 0.40 -10.44 19.61
C ASP A 69 1.14 -10.23 20.93
N LYS A 70 0.41 -9.97 22.00
CA LYS A 70 0.96 -9.69 23.35
C LYS A 70 1.90 -10.79 23.87
N CYS A 71 1.65 -12.04 23.50
CA CYS A 71 2.47 -13.17 23.90
C CYS A 71 3.86 -13.17 23.23
N LYS A 72 4.07 -12.38 22.19
CA LYS A 72 5.28 -12.37 21.39
C LYS A 72 6.25 -11.22 21.68
N ILE A 73 5.89 -10.32 22.58
CA ILE A 73 6.68 -9.12 22.89
C ILE A 73 7.25 -9.22 24.30
N ASN A 74 8.58 -9.29 24.42
CA ASN A 74 9.28 -9.18 25.70
C ASN A 74 9.44 -7.70 26.10
N ARG A 75 9.34 -7.44 27.39
CA ARG A 75 9.52 -6.10 27.97
C ARG A 75 11.00 -5.80 28.14
N ASN A 76 11.36 -4.58 27.93
CA ASN A 76 12.51 -3.80 28.43
C ASN A 76 12.77 -2.63 27.45
N LEU A 77 11.75 -1.78 27.29
CA LEU A 77 11.81 -0.63 26.40
C LEU A 77 11.63 0.66 27.22
N ASN A 78 12.20 1.74 26.73
CA ASN A 78 11.98 3.07 27.26
C ASN A 78 10.51 3.47 27.17
N PHE A 79 10.09 4.48 27.94
CA PHE A 79 8.69 4.92 28.03
C PHE A 79 7.98 5.08 26.67
N PHE A 80 8.64 5.70 25.68
CA PHE A 80 8.06 5.91 24.34
C PHE A 80 8.16 4.69 23.42
N GLU A 81 8.92 3.67 23.80
CA GLU A 81 9.11 2.45 23.02
C GLU A 81 8.29 1.28 23.58
N ASP A 82 7.77 1.42 24.82
CA ASP A 82 6.94 0.39 25.43
C ASP A 82 5.49 0.51 24.98
N LEU A 83 5.05 -0.44 24.17
CA LEU A 83 3.66 -0.52 23.68
C LEU A 83 2.62 -0.60 24.81
N LYS A 84 3.00 -1.11 26.00
CA LYS A 84 2.10 -1.13 27.17
C LYS A 84 1.83 0.26 27.72
N THR A 85 2.77 1.17 27.57
CA THR A 85 2.55 2.57 27.91
C THR A 85 1.43 3.14 27.06
N TYR A 86 1.43 2.84 25.76
CA TYR A 86 0.35 3.28 24.85
C TYR A 86 -1.00 2.59 25.12
N GLU A 87 -0.99 1.37 25.63
CA GLU A 87 -2.23 0.68 26.02
C GLU A 87 -2.89 1.29 27.28
N LYS A 88 -2.08 1.83 28.21
CA LYS A 88 -2.54 2.34 29.49
C LYS A 88 -2.78 3.85 29.49
N SER A 89 -2.13 4.58 28.62
CA SER A 89 -2.16 6.03 28.59
C SER A 89 -3.09 6.54 27.51
N MET A 90 -3.90 7.55 27.83
CA MET A 90 -4.66 8.28 26.84
C MET A 90 -3.73 9.25 26.12
N PHE A 91 -3.35 8.91 24.88
CA PHE A 91 -2.62 9.82 24.01
C PHE A 91 -3.59 10.66 23.19
N THR A 92 -3.22 11.91 22.95
CA THR A 92 -3.97 12.78 22.06
C THR A 92 -3.95 12.21 20.66
N MET A 93 -5.12 11.89 20.12
CA MET A 93 -5.29 11.37 18.77
C MET A 93 -5.97 12.42 17.90
N GLY A 94 -5.61 12.48 16.63
CA GLY A 94 -6.26 13.34 15.66
C GLY A 94 -7.71 12.91 15.41
N TYR A 95 -8.65 13.44 16.20
CA TYR A 95 -10.07 13.09 16.11
C TYR A 95 -10.62 13.19 14.69
N ASN A 96 -10.28 14.27 13.97
CA ASN A 96 -10.75 14.49 12.59
C ASN A 96 -10.26 13.38 11.64
N CYS A 97 -9.03 12.90 11.83
CA CYS A 97 -8.48 11.81 11.03
C CYS A 97 -9.18 10.48 11.34
N LEU A 98 -9.49 10.24 12.61
CA LEU A 98 -10.20 9.04 13.03
C LEU A 98 -11.65 9.04 12.52
N ALA A 99 -12.36 10.15 12.64
CA ALA A 99 -13.71 10.32 12.12
C ALA A 99 -13.75 10.13 10.59
N ALA A 100 -12.81 10.72 9.86
CA ALA A 100 -12.70 10.53 8.42
C ALA A 100 -12.38 9.08 8.05
N LEU A 101 -11.49 8.41 8.78
CA LEU A 101 -11.20 7.00 8.56
C LEU A 101 -12.43 6.12 8.83
N PHE A 102 -13.21 6.42 9.85
CA PHE A 102 -14.45 5.72 10.17
C PHE A 102 -15.46 5.85 9.02
N GLU A 103 -15.66 7.06 8.49
CA GLU A 103 -16.56 7.26 7.36
C GLU A 103 -16.10 6.51 6.09
N ILE A 104 -14.79 6.51 5.82
CA ILE A 104 -14.22 5.78 4.69
C ILE A 104 -14.36 4.27 4.88
N SER A 105 -14.23 3.76 6.11
CA SER A 105 -14.34 2.33 6.41
C SER A 105 -15.69 1.76 5.98
N LYS A 106 -16.78 2.52 6.09
CA LYS A 106 -18.13 2.14 5.63
C LYS A 106 -18.17 1.89 4.11
N LYS A 107 -17.26 2.50 3.34
CA LYS A 107 -17.16 2.39 1.88
C LYS A 107 -15.93 1.59 1.43
N HIS A 108 -15.19 1.00 2.35
CA HIS A 108 -13.92 0.31 2.05
C HIS A 108 -14.09 -0.78 0.99
N LYS A 109 -15.12 -1.63 1.11
CA LYS A 109 -15.42 -2.69 0.14
C LYS A 109 -15.62 -2.14 -1.29
N PHE A 110 -16.32 -1.02 -1.41
CA PHE A 110 -16.55 -0.35 -2.70
C PHE A 110 -15.24 0.16 -3.31
N TYR A 111 -14.42 0.83 -2.51
CA TYR A 111 -13.11 1.33 -2.97
C TYR A 111 -12.17 0.19 -3.34
N LEU A 112 -12.13 -0.86 -2.52
CA LEU A 112 -11.34 -2.06 -2.78
C LEU A 112 -11.71 -2.71 -4.12
N GLN A 113 -12.99 -2.88 -4.40
CA GLN A 113 -13.44 -3.45 -5.68
C GLN A 113 -12.98 -2.62 -6.87
N ARG A 114 -13.09 -1.29 -6.80
CA ARG A 114 -12.61 -0.39 -7.86
C ARG A 114 -11.11 -0.45 -8.03
N LEU A 115 -10.37 -0.51 -6.92
CA LEU A 115 -8.93 -0.66 -6.94
C LEU A 115 -8.50 -1.98 -7.59
N LEU A 116 -9.10 -3.10 -7.19
CA LEU A 116 -8.79 -4.41 -7.76
C LEU A 116 -9.11 -4.46 -9.26
N TYR A 117 -10.17 -3.81 -9.67
CA TYR A 117 -10.51 -3.65 -11.07
C TYR A 117 -9.44 -2.84 -11.83
N ALA A 118 -9.05 -1.69 -11.30
CA ALA A 118 -7.98 -0.86 -11.87
C ALA A 118 -6.66 -1.65 -11.95
N ARG A 119 -6.31 -2.37 -10.88
CA ARG A 119 -5.14 -3.26 -10.84
C ARG A 119 -5.16 -4.31 -11.96
N LYS A 120 -6.31 -4.97 -12.17
CA LYS A 120 -6.48 -5.96 -13.26
C LYS A 120 -6.25 -5.34 -14.64
N LEU A 121 -6.73 -4.13 -14.87
CA LEU A 121 -6.48 -3.40 -16.12
C LEU A 121 -5.00 -3.02 -16.27
N LEU A 122 -4.40 -2.54 -15.20
CA LEU A 122 -3.01 -2.07 -15.19
C LEU A 122 -2.01 -3.21 -15.36
N LEU A 123 -2.32 -4.42 -14.87
CA LEU A 123 -1.46 -5.60 -15.06
C LEU A 123 -1.22 -5.97 -16.52
N LYS A 124 -2.10 -5.56 -17.43
CA LYS A 124 -1.89 -5.74 -18.87
C LYS A 124 -0.75 -4.89 -19.44
N PHE A 125 -0.31 -3.87 -18.70
CA PHE A 125 0.72 -2.92 -19.08
C PHE A 125 1.99 -3.02 -18.25
N SER A 126 2.01 -3.84 -17.22
CA SER A 126 3.12 -3.95 -16.29
C SER A 126 3.75 -5.32 -16.29
N ARG A 127 5.06 -5.35 -16.10
CA ARG A 127 5.85 -6.59 -15.96
C ARG A 127 5.64 -7.28 -14.62
N ASN A 128 5.36 -6.53 -13.57
CA ASN A 128 5.31 -7.02 -12.20
C ASN A 128 3.92 -6.89 -11.58
N GLN A 129 3.64 -7.73 -10.59
CA GLN A 129 2.47 -7.52 -9.73
C GLN A 129 2.59 -6.18 -9.02
N ILE A 130 1.64 -5.29 -9.28
CA ILE A 130 1.69 -3.92 -8.79
C ILE A 130 0.58 -3.69 -7.79
N ASN A 131 0.94 -2.97 -6.75
CA ASN A 131 -0.05 -2.27 -5.96
C ASN A 131 -0.37 -0.94 -6.70
N PRO A 132 -1.55 -0.78 -7.32
CA PRO A 132 -1.88 0.39 -8.12
C PRO A 132 -2.04 1.67 -7.31
N ILE A 133 -1.84 1.63 -5.98
CA ILE A 133 -1.90 2.83 -5.15
C ILE A 133 -0.77 3.81 -5.50
N ILE A 134 0.40 3.32 -5.97
CA ILE A 134 1.60 4.14 -5.97
C ILE A 134 2.28 4.27 -7.30
N GLY A 135 2.21 3.30 -8.18
CA GLY A 135 2.86 3.42 -9.48
C GLY A 135 2.89 2.14 -10.28
N LEU A 136 3.34 2.25 -11.50
CA LEU A 136 3.45 1.18 -12.47
C LEU A 136 4.89 1.05 -12.91
N ASP A 137 5.46 -0.13 -12.81
CA ASP A 137 6.64 -0.48 -13.57
C ASP A 137 6.19 -0.78 -15.01
N ILE A 138 6.30 0.24 -15.88
CA ILE A 138 5.84 0.13 -17.25
C ILE A 138 7.03 -0.10 -18.16
N GLU A 139 6.93 -1.14 -18.97
CA GLU A 139 7.91 -1.56 -19.94
C GLU A 139 8.08 -0.61 -21.14
N PHE A 140 7.27 0.44 -21.25
CA PHE A 140 7.17 1.28 -22.43
C PHE A 140 7.75 2.67 -22.23
N LYS A 141 8.32 3.24 -23.30
CA LYS A 141 8.66 4.68 -23.34
C LYS A 141 7.36 5.47 -23.21
N LEU A 142 7.16 6.04 -22.02
CA LEU A 142 6.03 6.90 -21.76
C LEU A 142 6.17 8.21 -22.50
N LYS A 143 5.16 8.57 -23.28
CA LYS A 143 5.04 9.95 -23.75
C LYS A 143 4.59 10.79 -22.56
N LYS A 144 5.45 11.68 -22.07
CA LYS A 144 5.09 12.64 -21.01
C LYS A 144 3.85 13.45 -21.46
N LYS A 145 2.80 13.44 -20.68
CA LYS A 145 1.59 14.24 -20.92
C LYS A 145 1.45 15.32 -19.86
N LYS A 146 1.01 16.51 -20.28
CA LYS A 146 0.95 17.74 -19.50
C LYS A 146 0.16 17.61 -18.18
N ASN A 147 -0.76 16.66 -18.06
CA ASN A 147 -1.69 16.52 -16.93
C ASN A 147 -1.47 15.23 -16.11
N MET A 148 -0.28 14.64 -16.16
CA MET A 148 0.05 13.45 -15.40
C MET A 148 1.20 13.70 -14.44
N ILE A 149 1.08 13.13 -13.25
CA ILE A 149 2.15 13.14 -12.25
C ILE A 149 3.06 11.95 -12.51
N TYR A 150 4.34 12.22 -12.60
CA TYR A 150 5.38 11.24 -12.80
C TYR A 150 6.28 11.18 -11.58
N TYR A 151 6.65 9.98 -11.20
CA TYR A 151 7.62 9.73 -10.15
C TYR A 151 8.88 9.16 -10.77
N GLN A 152 10.02 9.69 -10.36
CA GLN A 152 11.33 9.13 -10.70
C GLN A 152 11.90 8.44 -9.45
N PRO A 153 12.01 7.11 -9.44
CA PRO A 153 12.72 6.40 -8.38
C PRO A 153 14.17 6.86 -8.28
N ARG A 154 14.72 6.88 -7.06
CA ARG A 154 16.06 7.47 -6.79
C ARG A 154 17.17 6.93 -7.68
N ASP A 155 17.13 5.65 -8.01
CA ASP A 155 18.18 4.96 -8.75
C ASP A 155 17.81 4.61 -10.18
N LYS A 156 16.70 5.14 -10.71
CA LYS A 156 16.23 4.83 -12.06
C LYS A 156 16.17 6.07 -12.93
N LYS A 157 16.73 5.97 -14.15
CA LYS A 157 16.60 7.03 -15.18
C LYS A 157 15.20 7.10 -15.81
N SER A 158 14.31 6.13 -15.52
CA SER A 158 12.97 6.05 -16.07
C SER A 158 11.94 6.69 -15.14
N PHE A 159 11.03 7.47 -15.71
CA PHE A 159 9.88 7.98 -14.98
C PHE A 159 8.77 6.95 -14.95
N GLN A 160 8.11 6.82 -13.80
CA GLN A 160 6.92 5.99 -13.64
C GLN A 160 5.70 6.88 -13.41
N PRO A 161 4.58 6.66 -14.10
CA PRO A 161 3.37 7.39 -13.82
C PRO A 161 2.82 6.96 -12.45
N ILE A 162 2.33 7.93 -11.70
CA ILE A 162 1.70 7.67 -10.42
C ILE A 162 0.21 7.55 -10.61
N PHE A 163 -0.33 6.40 -10.21
CA PHE A 163 -1.76 6.12 -10.23
C PHE A 163 -2.26 5.95 -8.81
N PHE A 164 -2.76 7.03 -8.26
CA PHE A 164 -3.36 7.01 -6.94
C PHE A 164 -4.85 6.69 -6.97
N LEU A 165 -5.44 6.83 -5.80
CA LEU A 165 -6.86 6.80 -5.55
C LEU A 165 -7.71 7.63 -6.53
N GLY A 166 -7.10 8.56 -7.26
CA GLY A 166 -7.74 9.28 -8.37
C GLY A 166 -8.41 8.38 -9.40
N PHE A 167 -7.85 7.20 -9.66
CA PHE A 167 -8.48 6.20 -10.52
C PHE A 167 -9.80 5.67 -9.99
N LEU A 168 -10.02 5.71 -8.70
CA LEU A 168 -11.28 5.30 -8.08
C LEU A 168 -12.46 6.17 -8.51
N LYS A 169 -12.20 7.39 -8.94
CA LYS A 169 -13.20 8.33 -9.47
C LYS A 169 -13.52 8.14 -10.94
N PHE A 170 -12.70 7.42 -11.70
CA PHE A 170 -12.87 7.22 -13.13
C PHE A 170 -13.77 6.01 -13.42
N ASN A 171 -14.60 6.14 -14.45
CA ASN A 171 -15.30 4.98 -15.01
C ASN A 171 -14.35 4.14 -15.89
N LYS A 172 -14.78 2.92 -16.21
CA LYS A 172 -13.99 1.96 -17.03
C LYS A 172 -13.48 2.60 -18.33
N LYS A 173 -14.35 3.27 -19.08
CA LYS A 173 -14.00 3.88 -20.38
C LYS A 173 -12.90 4.94 -20.23
N LYS A 174 -12.98 5.78 -19.19
CA LYS A 174 -11.95 6.80 -18.92
C LYS A 174 -10.62 6.17 -18.53
N ILE A 175 -10.61 5.12 -17.71
CA ILE A 175 -9.38 4.41 -17.32
C ILE A 175 -8.72 3.82 -18.57
N ILE A 176 -9.46 3.09 -19.40
CA ILE A 176 -8.96 2.50 -20.65
C ILE A 176 -8.36 3.58 -21.55
N LYS A 177 -9.10 4.66 -21.81
CA LYS A 177 -8.62 5.76 -22.66
C LYS A 177 -7.33 6.41 -22.14
N ILE A 178 -7.19 6.55 -20.82
CA ILE A 178 -5.95 7.06 -20.22
C ILE A 178 -4.81 6.08 -20.46
N LEU A 179 -5.02 4.79 -20.21
CA LEU A 179 -3.99 3.76 -20.39
C LEU A 179 -3.55 3.64 -21.87
N GLU A 180 -4.48 3.62 -22.80
CA GLU A 180 -4.20 3.60 -24.25
C GLU A 180 -3.38 4.82 -24.66
N ASN A 181 -3.74 5.98 -24.12
CA ASN A 181 -3.03 7.22 -24.37
C ASN A 181 -1.62 7.27 -23.79
N ILE A 182 -1.38 6.56 -22.66
CA ILE A 182 -0.06 6.49 -22.01
C ILE A 182 0.84 5.50 -22.74
N THR A 183 0.29 4.35 -23.08
CA THR A 183 1.07 3.23 -23.62
C THR A 183 1.18 3.23 -25.13
N SER A 184 0.43 4.09 -25.83
CA SER A 184 0.25 4.05 -27.29
C SER A 184 -0.25 2.68 -27.81
N ARG A 185 -0.82 1.86 -26.94
CA ARG A 185 -1.46 0.58 -27.29
C ARG A 185 -2.97 0.73 -27.24
N LYS A 186 -3.67 0.21 -28.25
CA LYS A 186 -5.12 0.01 -28.19
C LYS A 186 -5.40 -1.25 -27.39
N LEU A 187 -6.24 -1.15 -26.38
CA LEU A 187 -6.83 -2.30 -25.72
C LEU A 187 -8.05 -2.70 -26.56
N ASN A 188 -7.98 -3.85 -27.19
CA ASN A 188 -9.18 -4.43 -27.76
C ASN A 188 -10.21 -4.60 -26.62
N SER A 189 -11.32 -3.89 -26.75
CA SER A 189 -12.45 -3.79 -25.80
C SER A 189 -13.08 -5.14 -25.50
#